data_4ffbb347fd0ecc0c6dafab64b578e492
#
_entry.id   4ffbb347fd0ecc0c6dafab64b578e492
#
_cell.length_a   1.000
_cell.length_b   1.000
_cell.length_c   1.000
_cell.angle_alpha   90.00
_cell.angle_beta   90.00
_cell.angle_gamma   90.00
#
_symmetry.space_group_name_H-M   'P 1'
#
loop_
_entity.id
_entity.type
_entity.pdbx_description
1 polymer ?
#
loop_
_entity_poly.entity_id
_entity_poly.type
_entity_poly.pdbx_seq_one_letter_code
_entity_poly.pdbx_strand_id
1 'polypeptide(L)'
;MTTHWFEPLAEFMGPTYLRYSFTKGTHQEVDFLIETLNLRPGMKILDVGCGPGRHSLELARRGYVTHGIDISQSFIDLACAEKVEGATFERLDARSLEFHQEFDAVICLCQGAFGLMTAQDEDSVVVHKMAAALKPGAKLALSAFNSYFVVKYFDSAIFDADSGINHERTEIRNPAGEVEEVDLWTGCYTPRELRLICREAGLEVASIFSVDPGVYREQKPSIESSEFLVVAFSPSVNPAVPQASEAIDT
;
A
#
# COMPACT_ATOMS: atom_id res chain seq x y z
N MET A 1 11.88 13.75 16.04
CA MET A 1 11.09 12.67 15.47
C MET A 1 11.95 11.43 15.50
N THR A 2 11.49 10.34 16.03
CA THR A 2 12.23 9.06 15.97
C THR A 2 12.21 8.59 14.53
N THR A 3 13.38 8.28 13.97
CA THR A 3 13.54 7.73 12.61
C THR A 3 12.81 6.39 12.54
N HIS A 4 12.02 6.16 11.49
CA HIS A 4 11.35 4.87 11.28
C HIS A 4 12.41 3.80 10.99
N TRP A 5 12.25 2.59 11.54
CA TRP A 5 13.22 1.51 11.42
C TRP A 5 13.58 1.15 9.97
N PHE A 6 12.66 1.37 9.03
CA PHE A 6 12.87 1.08 7.61
C PHE A 6 13.76 2.11 6.89
N GLU A 7 13.83 3.37 7.36
CA GLU A 7 14.61 4.42 6.69
C GLU A 7 16.10 4.06 6.52
N PRO A 8 16.83 3.62 7.56
CA PRO A 8 18.24 3.23 7.38
C PRO A 8 18.42 2.04 6.43
N LEU A 9 17.46 1.09 6.39
CA LEU A 9 17.50 -0.02 5.46
C LEU A 9 17.37 0.45 4.01
N ALA A 10 16.41 1.33 3.77
CA ALA A 10 16.18 1.93 2.45
C ALA A 10 17.39 2.73 1.97
N GLU A 11 18.03 3.49 2.86
CA GLU A 11 19.24 4.24 2.56
C GLU A 11 20.41 3.32 2.19
N PHE A 12 20.62 2.24 2.96
CA PHE A 12 21.66 1.27 2.68
C PHE A 12 21.45 0.55 1.35
N MET A 13 20.24 0.07 1.08
CA MET A 13 19.92 -0.62 -0.17
C MET A 13 20.00 0.29 -1.39
N GLY A 14 19.51 1.53 -1.28
CA GLY A 14 19.46 2.47 -2.40
C GLY A 14 18.92 1.82 -3.68
N PRO A 15 19.58 2.02 -4.85
CA PRO A 15 19.10 1.46 -6.13
C PRO A 15 19.15 -0.07 -6.19
N THR A 16 19.85 -0.75 -5.27
CA THR A 16 19.89 -2.21 -5.21
C THR A 16 18.52 -2.80 -4.90
N TYR A 17 17.66 -2.04 -4.21
CA TYR A 17 16.27 -2.42 -3.97
C TYR A 17 15.54 -2.89 -5.24
N LEU A 18 15.78 -2.23 -6.36
CA LEU A 18 15.17 -2.59 -7.65
C LEU A 18 15.72 -3.89 -8.27
N ARG A 19 16.70 -4.54 -7.66
CA ARG A 19 17.24 -5.84 -8.10
C ARG A 19 16.52 -7.04 -7.47
N TYR A 20 15.77 -6.83 -6.39
CA TYR A 20 15.01 -7.90 -5.74
C TYR A 20 13.92 -8.45 -6.66
N SER A 21 13.63 -9.75 -6.54
CA SER A 21 12.72 -10.47 -7.44
C SER A 21 11.30 -9.89 -7.42
N PHE A 22 10.82 -9.46 -6.27
CA PHE A 22 9.48 -8.89 -6.11
C PHE A 22 9.27 -7.57 -6.85
N THR A 23 10.35 -6.90 -7.31
CA THR A 23 10.24 -5.67 -8.10
C THR A 23 10.07 -5.91 -9.60
N LYS A 24 10.19 -7.15 -10.08
CA LYS A 24 10.24 -7.47 -11.52
C LYS A 24 8.88 -7.53 -12.21
N GLY A 25 7.80 -7.54 -11.45
CA GLY A 25 6.44 -7.72 -11.96
C GLY A 25 5.67 -6.43 -12.27
N THR A 26 6.28 -5.27 -12.19
CA THR A 26 5.62 -3.96 -12.24
C THR A 26 4.62 -3.80 -13.39
N HIS A 27 4.97 -4.20 -14.62
CA HIS A 27 4.08 -4.07 -15.78
C HIS A 27 2.80 -4.87 -15.61
N GLN A 28 2.92 -6.14 -15.17
CA GLN A 28 1.78 -7.03 -14.95
C GLN A 28 0.91 -6.55 -13.78
N GLU A 29 1.52 -6.07 -12.71
CA GLU A 29 0.82 -5.50 -11.56
C GLU A 29 0.01 -4.26 -11.99
N VAL A 30 0.62 -3.36 -12.77
CA VAL A 30 -0.05 -2.15 -13.28
C VAL A 30 -1.17 -2.51 -14.27
N ASP A 31 -0.98 -3.50 -15.16
CA ASP A 31 -2.06 -3.98 -16.05
C ASP A 31 -3.27 -4.43 -15.24
N PHE A 32 -3.05 -5.24 -14.21
CA PHE A 32 -4.11 -5.73 -13.34
C PHE A 32 -4.80 -4.60 -12.56
N LEU A 33 -4.03 -3.64 -12.05
CA LEU A 33 -4.57 -2.49 -11.32
C LEU A 33 -5.44 -1.59 -12.21
N ILE A 34 -5.01 -1.32 -13.44
CA ILE A 34 -5.78 -0.51 -14.42
C ILE A 34 -7.15 -1.13 -14.64
N GLU A 35 -7.20 -2.44 -14.88
CA GLU A 35 -8.45 -3.16 -15.10
C GLU A 35 -9.32 -3.20 -13.84
N THR A 36 -8.75 -3.64 -12.71
CA THR A 36 -9.48 -3.86 -11.45
C THR A 36 -10.02 -2.57 -10.85
N LEU A 37 -9.23 -1.50 -10.88
CA LEU A 37 -9.64 -0.18 -10.39
C LEU A 37 -10.43 0.61 -11.43
N ASN A 38 -10.53 0.13 -12.68
CA ASN A 38 -11.17 0.80 -13.80
C ASN A 38 -10.56 2.20 -14.07
N LEU A 39 -9.22 2.25 -14.09
CA LEU A 39 -8.50 3.49 -14.29
C LEU A 39 -8.59 3.98 -15.74
N ARG A 40 -8.61 5.30 -15.93
CA ARG A 40 -8.61 5.95 -17.23
C ARG A 40 -7.47 6.96 -17.32
N PRO A 41 -6.82 7.12 -18.48
CA PRO A 41 -5.78 8.14 -18.66
C PRO A 41 -6.24 9.51 -18.15
N GLY A 42 -5.33 10.24 -17.51
CA GLY A 42 -5.59 11.52 -16.86
C GLY A 42 -6.12 11.45 -15.44
N MET A 43 -6.52 10.29 -14.93
CA MET A 43 -6.88 10.13 -13.51
C MET A 43 -5.68 10.40 -12.61
N LYS A 44 -5.95 11.01 -11.43
CA LYS A 44 -4.96 11.25 -10.38
C LYS A 44 -4.87 10.06 -9.45
N ILE A 45 -3.68 9.52 -9.26
CA ILE A 45 -3.41 8.33 -8.44
C ILE A 45 -2.39 8.70 -7.36
N LEU A 46 -2.71 8.39 -6.10
CA LEU A 46 -1.78 8.45 -4.99
C LEU A 46 -1.15 7.08 -4.78
N ASP A 47 0.18 7.03 -4.70
CA ASP A 47 0.96 5.81 -4.43
C ASP A 47 1.64 5.96 -3.05
N VAL A 48 1.11 5.25 -2.05
CA VAL A 48 1.51 5.38 -0.65
C VAL A 48 2.57 4.33 -0.32
N GLY A 49 3.74 4.78 0.09
CA GLY A 49 4.93 3.95 0.23
C GLY A 49 5.46 3.51 -1.15
N CYS A 50 5.62 4.50 -2.05
CA CYS A 50 5.93 4.25 -3.46
C CYS A 50 7.33 3.67 -3.70
N GLY A 51 8.19 3.65 -2.66
CA GLY A 51 9.60 3.28 -2.81
C GLY A 51 10.31 4.08 -3.89
N PRO A 52 11.15 3.46 -4.73
CA PRO A 52 11.79 4.11 -5.89
C PRO A 52 10.82 4.42 -7.05
N GLY A 53 9.51 4.44 -6.80
CA GLY A 53 8.49 4.91 -7.74
C GLY A 53 8.10 3.95 -8.86
N ARG A 54 8.39 2.64 -8.77
CA ARG A 54 8.19 1.70 -9.90
C ARG A 54 6.76 1.67 -10.46
N HIS A 55 5.73 1.68 -9.61
CA HIS A 55 4.33 1.71 -10.05
C HIS A 55 3.91 3.10 -10.53
N SER A 56 4.24 4.14 -9.76
CA SER A 56 3.95 5.53 -10.13
C SER A 56 4.54 5.92 -11.48
N LEU A 57 5.81 5.56 -11.73
CA LEU A 57 6.50 5.85 -12.99
C LEU A 57 5.87 5.09 -14.17
N GLU A 58 5.51 3.82 -13.98
CA GLU A 58 4.85 3.02 -15.00
C GLU A 58 3.45 3.54 -15.32
N LEU A 59 2.65 3.89 -14.30
CA LEU A 59 1.34 4.52 -14.49
C LEU A 59 1.46 5.86 -15.23
N ALA A 60 2.44 6.69 -14.85
CA ALA A 60 2.65 7.98 -15.53
C ALA A 60 3.04 7.81 -17.00
N ARG A 61 3.90 6.84 -17.35
CA ARG A 61 4.22 6.50 -18.75
C ARG A 61 2.99 6.06 -19.56
N ARG A 62 1.95 5.58 -18.88
CA ARG A 62 0.65 5.21 -19.50
C ARG A 62 -0.38 6.34 -19.50
N GLY A 63 0.02 7.56 -19.12
CA GLY A 63 -0.83 8.76 -19.21
C GLY A 63 -1.69 9.04 -17.97
N TYR A 64 -1.36 8.45 -16.82
CA TYR A 64 -1.96 8.80 -15.53
C TYR A 64 -1.17 9.94 -14.87
N VAL A 65 -1.82 10.66 -13.95
CA VAL A 65 -1.15 11.65 -13.11
C VAL A 65 -0.90 11.02 -11.75
N THR A 66 0.36 10.79 -11.40
CA THR A 66 0.72 10.09 -10.17
C THR A 66 1.40 11.01 -9.17
N HIS A 67 1.09 10.79 -7.90
CA HIS A 67 1.80 11.38 -6.78
C HIS A 67 2.24 10.24 -5.84
N GLY A 68 3.55 10.00 -5.78
CA GLY A 68 4.14 8.98 -4.90
C GLY A 68 4.66 9.62 -3.62
N ILE A 69 4.38 8.97 -2.49
CA ILE A 69 4.99 9.34 -1.21
C ILE A 69 5.74 8.17 -0.62
N ASP A 70 6.86 8.45 0.03
CA ASP A 70 7.65 7.46 0.77
C ASP A 70 8.37 8.14 1.94
N ILE A 71 8.62 7.41 3.01
CA ILE A 71 9.34 7.92 4.18
C ILE A 71 10.84 8.08 3.87
N SER A 72 11.38 7.31 2.93
CA SER A 72 12.80 7.28 2.56
C SER A 72 13.15 8.37 1.55
N GLN A 73 14.01 9.30 1.95
CA GLN A 73 14.53 10.31 1.03
C GLN A 73 15.32 9.69 -0.13
N SER A 74 16.11 8.65 0.13
CA SER A 74 16.91 8.00 -0.92
C SER A 74 16.04 7.38 -2.01
N PHE A 75 14.90 6.80 -1.66
CA PHE A 75 13.96 6.26 -2.64
C PHE A 75 13.24 7.36 -3.43
N ILE A 76 12.86 8.45 -2.78
CA ILE A 76 12.27 9.61 -3.45
C ILE A 76 13.26 10.23 -4.44
N ASP A 77 14.53 10.35 -4.07
CA ASP A 77 15.57 10.88 -4.97
C ASP A 77 15.73 9.99 -6.21
N LEU A 78 15.69 8.65 -6.04
CA LEU A 78 15.73 7.71 -7.16
C LEU A 78 14.50 7.86 -8.08
N ALA A 79 13.31 7.97 -7.51
CA ALA A 79 12.08 8.15 -8.27
C ALA A 79 12.08 9.48 -9.05
N CYS A 80 12.51 10.58 -8.42
CA CYS A 80 12.62 11.90 -9.05
C CYS A 80 13.67 11.92 -10.19
N ALA A 81 14.73 11.13 -10.08
CA ALA A 81 15.79 11.07 -11.10
C ALA A 81 15.30 10.55 -12.46
N GLU A 82 14.23 9.75 -12.49
CA GLU A 82 13.62 9.21 -13.72
C GLU A 82 12.93 10.26 -14.60
N LYS A 83 12.52 11.41 -14.05
CA LYS A 83 11.95 12.57 -14.76
C LYS A 83 10.80 12.20 -15.72
N VAL A 84 9.89 11.34 -15.30
CA VAL A 84 8.72 10.97 -16.08
C VAL A 84 7.64 12.04 -15.95
N GLU A 85 7.15 12.56 -17.06
CA GLU A 85 6.05 13.52 -17.08
C GLU A 85 4.78 12.91 -16.47
N GLY A 86 4.07 13.66 -15.63
CA GLY A 86 2.88 13.20 -14.92
C GLY A 86 3.17 12.50 -13.59
N ALA A 87 4.43 12.21 -13.26
CA ALA A 87 4.81 11.67 -11.96
C ALA A 87 5.44 12.74 -11.07
N THR A 88 4.97 12.81 -9.84
CA THR A 88 5.54 13.66 -8.77
C THR A 88 5.81 12.82 -7.54
N PHE A 89 6.81 13.19 -6.75
CA PHE A 89 7.21 12.45 -5.57
C PHE A 89 7.51 13.37 -4.40
N GLU A 90 7.17 12.91 -3.19
CA GLU A 90 7.40 13.65 -1.96
C GLU A 90 7.85 12.72 -0.84
N ARG A 91 8.85 13.15 -0.04
CA ARG A 91 9.17 12.46 1.20
C ARG A 91 8.13 12.80 2.25
N LEU A 92 7.31 11.81 2.59
CA LEU A 92 6.23 11.98 3.56
C LEU A 92 5.96 10.66 4.30
N ASP A 93 5.78 10.76 5.61
CA ASP A 93 5.29 9.64 6.42
C ASP A 93 3.79 9.44 6.14
N ALA A 94 3.39 8.23 5.77
CA ALA A 94 2.01 7.89 5.45
C ALA A 94 1.01 8.19 6.58
N ARG A 95 1.47 8.18 7.84
CA ARG A 95 0.68 8.56 9.01
C ARG A 95 0.35 10.06 9.06
N SER A 96 1.10 10.86 8.33
CA SER A 96 0.99 12.33 8.27
C SER A 96 0.29 12.83 7.01
N LEU A 97 -0.32 11.95 6.21
CA LEU A 97 -1.10 12.36 5.03
C LEU A 97 -2.23 13.34 5.42
N GLU A 98 -2.36 14.43 4.65
CA GLU A 98 -3.39 15.46 4.85
C GLU A 98 -4.25 15.70 3.59
N PHE A 99 -4.22 14.78 2.61
CA PHE A 99 -5.05 14.86 1.41
C PHE A 99 -6.52 14.56 1.71
N HIS A 100 -7.41 15.32 1.09
CA HIS A 100 -8.86 15.18 1.28
C HIS A 100 -9.58 15.15 -0.07
N GLN A 101 -10.07 13.96 -0.47
CA GLN A 101 -10.88 13.77 -1.68
C GLN A 101 -10.23 14.30 -2.97
N GLU A 102 -8.93 14.09 -3.12
CA GLU A 102 -8.15 14.64 -4.24
C GLU A 102 -7.86 13.62 -5.34
N PHE A 103 -7.87 12.31 -4.99
CA PHE A 103 -7.41 11.26 -5.88
C PHE A 103 -8.56 10.39 -6.41
N ASP A 104 -8.44 10.02 -7.67
CA ASP A 104 -9.35 9.11 -8.37
C ASP A 104 -9.07 7.64 -8.04
N ALA A 105 -7.86 7.35 -7.53
CA ALA A 105 -7.48 6.08 -6.94
C ALA A 105 -6.33 6.27 -5.94
N VAL A 106 -6.22 5.34 -4.99
CA VAL A 106 -5.07 5.23 -4.07
C VAL A 106 -4.54 3.81 -4.18
N ILE A 107 -3.23 3.66 -4.25
CA ILE A 107 -2.54 2.37 -4.18
C ILE A 107 -1.53 2.37 -3.03
N CYS A 108 -1.39 1.22 -2.36
CA CYS A 108 -0.35 0.96 -1.37
C CYS A 108 0.05 -0.51 -1.53
N LEU A 109 1.17 -0.76 -2.20
CA LEU A 109 1.53 -2.07 -2.70
C LEU A 109 2.87 -2.55 -2.14
N CYS A 110 3.05 -3.86 -2.11
CA CYS A 110 4.30 -4.51 -1.68
C CYS A 110 4.75 -4.03 -0.29
N GLN A 111 3.79 -3.90 0.65
CA GLN A 111 4.02 -3.37 1.99
C GLN A 111 4.75 -2.02 1.99
N GLY A 112 4.39 -1.13 1.08
CA GLY A 112 5.05 0.18 0.93
C GLY A 112 4.94 1.06 2.17
N ALA A 113 3.80 1.00 2.88
CA ALA A 113 3.57 1.71 4.13
C ALA A 113 2.72 0.88 5.10
N PHE A 114 1.61 0.30 4.62
CA PHE A 114 0.76 -0.60 5.40
C PHE A 114 1.46 -1.93 5.67
N GLY A 115 1.47 -2.36 6.92
CA GLY A 115 2.15 -3.60 7.36
C GLY A 115 3.62 -3.41 7.73
N LEU A 116 4.17 -2.19 7.64
CA LEU A 116 5.52 -1.88 8.13
C LEU A 116 5.52 -1.10 9.46
N MET A 117 4.34 -0.79 9.98
CA MET A 117 4.21 -0.19 11.29
C MET A 117 4.31 -1.26 12.37
N THR A 118 5.12 -1.01 13.40
CA THR A 118 5.36 -1.97 14.48
C THR A 118 4.33 -1.91 15.61
N ALA A 119 3.44 -0.91 15.60
CA ALA A 119 2.36 -0.74 16.56
C ALA A 119 1.00 -1.06 15.90
N GLN A 120 0.12 -1.76 16.62
CA GLN A 120 -1.18 -2.24 16.11
C GLN A 120 -2.07 -1.15 15.52
N ASP A 121 -2.06 0.05 16.11
CA ASP A 121 -2.96 1.14 15.67
C ASP A 121 -2.40 1.97 14.51
N GLU A 122 -1.09 1.91 14.24
CA GLU A 122 -0.45 2.74 13.22
C GLU A 122 -0.82 2.34 11.79
N ASP A 123 -1.00 1.04 11.53
CA ASP A 123 -1.46 0.56 10.22
C ASP A 123 -2.90 1.02 9.94
N SER A 124 -3.78 1.03 10.94
CA SER A 124 -5.15 1.55 10.79
C SER A 124 -5.16 3.05 10.48
N VAL A 125 -4.26 3.83 11.09
CA VAL A 125 -4.07 5.26 10.78
C VAL A 125 -3.75 5.46 9.30
N VAL A 126 -2.84 4.65 8.74
CA VAL A 126 -2.49 4.73 7.31
C VAL A 126 -3.71 4.47 6.43
N VAL A 127 -4.54 3.45 6.75
CA VAL A 127 -5.75 3.16 5.97
C VAL A 127 -6.78 4.31 6.06
N HIS A 128 -6.97 4.91 7.23
CA HIS A 128 -7.86 6.07 7.40
C HIS A 128 -7.38 7.27 6.57
N LYS A 129 -6.07 7.52 6.54
CA LYS A 129 -5.47 8.60 5.76
C LYS A 129 -5.63 8.37 4.26
N MET A 130 -5.41 7.13 3.79
CA MET A 130 -5.66 6.75 2.39
C MET A 130 -7.15 6.90 2.01
N ALA A 131 -8.06 6.49 2.89
CA ALA A 131 -9.50 6.65 2.69
C ALA A 131 -9.91 8.12 2.56
N ALA A 132 -9.35 9.00 3.41
CA ALA A 132 -9.62 10.44 3.36
C ALA A 132 -9.13 11.10 2.05
N ALA A 133 -8.06 10.58 1.46
CA ALA A 133 -7.49 11.08 0.20
C ALA A 133 -8.36 10.74 -1.04
N LEU A 134 -9.21 9.70 -0.96
CA LEU A 134 -10.06 9.24 -2.05
C LEU A 134 -11.25 10.17 -2.29
N LYS A 135 -11.51 10.49 -3.54
CA LYS A 135 -12.79 11.09 -3.96
C LYS A 135 -13.95 10.13 -3.67
N PRO A 136 -15.19 10.64 -3.49
CA PRO A 136 -16.36 9.78 -3.40
C PRO A 136 -16.48 8.83 -4.60
N GLY A 137 -16.66 7.53 -4.36
CA GLY A 137 -16.72 6.50 -5.39
C GLY A 137 -15.36 6.02 -5.91
N ALA A 138 -14.26 6.66 -5.51
CA ALA A 138 -12.91 6.27 -5.92
C ALA A 138 -12.45 4.98 -5.21
N LYS A 139 -11.46 4.30 -5.80
CA LYS A 139 -11.03 2.98 -5.36
C LYS A 139 -9.63 2.98 -4.72
N LEU A 140 -9.46 2.08 -3.76
CA LEU A 140 -8.20 1.72 -3.12
C LEU A 140 -7.75 0.33 -3.57
N ALA A 141 -6.46 0.16 -3.86
CA ALA A 141 -5.82 -1.15 -3.88
C ALA A 141 -4.71 -1.18 -2.81
N LEU A 142 -4.80 -2.15 -1.90
CA LEU A 142 -3.90 -2.31 -0.77
C LEU A 142 -3.39 -3.75 -0.72
N SER A 143 -2.07 -3.97 -0.79
CA SER A 143 -1.51 -5.29 -0.50
C SER A 143 -1.13 -5.44 0.97
N ALA A 144 -1.30 -6.65 1.49
CA ALA A 144 -0.99 -7.01 2.86
C ALA A 144 -0.41 -8.42 2.93
N PHE A 145 0.56 -8.65 3.80
CA PHE A 145 1.09 -10.01 4.07
C PHE A 145 0.00 -10.92 4.64
N ASN A 146 0.01 -12.16 4.17
CA ASN A 146 -0.92 -13.20 4.56
C ASN A 146 -0.44 -13.92 5.82
N SER A 147 -1.10 -13.70 6.95
CA SER A 147 -0.78 -14.35 8.23
C SER A 147 -0.71 -15.87 8.11
N TYR A 148 -1.62 -16.49 7.35
CA TYR A 148 -1.64 -17.96 7.19
C TYR A 148 -0.42 -18.47 6.44
N PHE A 149 0.04 -17.73 5.42
CA PHE A 149 1.21 -18.08 4.64
C PHE A 149 2.48 -18.00 5.50
N VAL A 150 2.63 -16.91 6.24
CA VAL A 150 3.78 -16.70 7.13
C VAL A 150 3.86 -17.81 8.17
N VAL A 151 2.78 -18.11 8.90
CA VAL A 151 2.74 -19.18 9.90
C VAL A 151 3.04 -20.56 9.30
N LYS A 152 2.67 -20.78 8.02
CA LYS A 152 2.84 -22.09 7.37
C LYS A 152 4.24 -22.29 6.79
N TYR A 153 4.89 -21.25 6.27
CA TYR A 153 6.07 -21.38 5.41
C TYR A 153 7.34 -20.70 5.93
N PHE A 154 7.24 -19.83 6.93
CA PHE A 154 8.38 -19.09 7.44
C PHE A 154 8.95 -19.77 8.69
N ASP A 155 9.69 -20.85 8.51
CA ASP A 155 10.25 -21.67 9.60
C ASP A 155 11.27 -20.94 10.49
N SER A 156 11.93 -19.90 9.95
CA SER A 156 12.98 -19.14 10.64
C SER A 156 12.51 -17.81 11.24
N ALA A 157 11.25 -17.45 11.02
CA ALA A 157 10.69 -16.21 11.52
C ALA A 157 9.99 -16.41 12.85
N ILE A 158 9.92 -15.35 13.63
CA ILE A 158 9.19 -15.30 14.90
C ILE A 158 7.87 -14.58 14.65
N PHE A 159 6.78 -15.34 14.62
CA PHE A 159 5.44 -14.76 14.49
C PHE A 159 4.83 -14.55 15.87
N ASP A 160 4.56 -13.29 16.21
CA ASP A 160 3.79 -12.94 17.41
C ASP A 160 2.30 -13.04 17.11
N ALA A 161 1.65 -14.03 17.72
CA ALA A 161 0.22 -14.31 17.50
C ALA A 161 -0.72 -13.28 18.13
N ASP A 162 -0.25 -12.48 19.10
CA ASP A 162 -1.06 -11.44 19.75
C ASP A 162 -1.13 -10.19 18.88
N SER A 163 0.01 -9.75 18.33
CA SER A 163 0.09 -8.55 17.48
C SER A 163 -0.07 -8.84 15.98
N GLY A 164 0.08 -10.09 15.54
CA GLY A 164 0.11 -10.43 14.12
C GLY A 164 1.38 -9.99 13.40
N ILE A 165 2.44 -9.66 14.14
CA ILE A 165 3.70 -9.19 13.57
C ILE A 165 4.65 -10.37 13.35
N ASN A 166 5.19 -10.45 12.14
CA ASN A 166 6.28 -11.33 11.80
C ASN A 166 7.60 -10.58 11.95
N HIS A 167 8.53 -11.16 12.71
CA HIS A 167 9.90 -10.69 12.85
C HIS A 167 10.85 -11.70 12.22
N GLU A 168 11.65 -11.25 11.27
CA GLU A 168 12.68 -12.06 10.64
C GLU A 168 14.01 -11.31 10.55
N ARG A 169 15.11 -12.06 10.47
CA ARG A 169 16.43 -11.51 10.15
C ARG A 169 16.80 -11.91 8.73
N THR A 170 17.25 -10.95 7.97
CA THR A 170 17.60 -11.14 6.55
C THR A 170 18.83 -10.33 6.17
N GLU A 171 19.45 -10.71 5.06
CA GLU A 171 20.56 -9.96 4.49
C GLU A 171 20.07 -8.98 3.44
N ILE A 172 20.52 -7.73 3.56
CA ILE A 172 20.34 -6.72 2.51
C ILE A 172 21.69 -6.36 1.91
N ARG A 173 21.67 -5.80 0.68
CA ARG A 173 22.89 -5.46 -0.08
C ARG A 173 22.82 -4.04 -0.58
N ASN A 174 23.96 -3.34 -0.51
CA ASN A 174 24.12 -2.02 -1.09
C ASN A 174 24.70 -2.08 -2.52
N PRO A 175 24.81 -0.93 -3.23
CA PRO A 175 25.38 -0.88 -4.59
C PRO A 175 26.84 -1.31 -4.69
N ALA A 176 27.62 -1.19 -3.61
CA ALA A 176 29.01 -1.64 -3.55
C ALA A 176 29.13 -3.16 -3.36
N GLY A 177 28.01 -3.85 -3.09
CA GLY A 177 27.97 -5.29 -2.83
C GLY A 177 28.21 -5.65 -1.37
N GLU A 178 28.29 -4.68 -0.47
CA GLU A 178 28.38 -4.92 0.96
C GLU A 178 27.06 -5.51 1.45
N VAL A 179 27.16 -6.40 2.43
CA VAL A 179 26.03 -7.13 3.03
C VAL A 179 25.87 -6.71 4.47
N GLU A 180 24.63 -6.46 4.87
CA GLU A 180 24.25 -6.20 6.25
C GLU A 180 23.10 -7.13 6.65
N GLU A 181 23.19 -7.71 7.84
CA GLU A 181 22.10 -8.47 8.46
C GLU A 181 21.21 -7.51 9.21
N VAL A 182 19.92 -7.50 8.89
CA VAL A 182 18.94 -6.59 9.45
C VAL A 182 17.71 -7.32 9.95
N ASP A 183 17.03 -6.68 10.88
CA ASP A 183 15.72 -7.13 11.37
C ASP A 183 14.61 -6.50 10.54
N LEU A 184 13.62 -7.32 10.13
CA LEU A 184 12.40 -6.89 9.46
C LEU A 184 11.19 -7.22 10.32
N TRP A 185 10.30 -6.25 10.47
CA TRP A 185 9.02 -6.42 11.15
C TRP A 185 7.89 -6.17 10.15
N THR A 186 7.01 -7.16 10.00
CA THR A 186 5.93 -7.10 9.02
C THR A 186 4.60 -7.44 9.68
N GLY A 187 3.65 -6.53 9.62
CA GLY A 187 2.27 -6.78 9.99
C GLY A 187 1.62 -7.74 9.01
N CYS A 188 1.08 -8.84 9.53
CA CYS A 188 0.44 -9.89 8.75
C CYS A 188 -1.04 -9.94 9.08
N TYR A 189 -1.87 -10.10 8.06
CA TYR A 189 -3.31 -9.95 8.17
C TYR A 189 -4.07 -11.16 7.64
N THR A 190 -5.27 -11.36 8.18
CA THR A 190 -6.27 -12.23 7.59
C THR A 190 -7.26 -11.42 6.73
N PRO A 191 -7.95 -12.04 5.75
CA PRO A 191 -8.98 -11.35 4.98
C PRO A 191 -10.13 -10.78 5.83
N ARG A 192 -10.34 -11.35 7.03
CA ARG A 192 -11.36 -10.87 7.96
C ARG A 192 -10.93 -9.55 8.61
N GLU A 193 -9.71 -9.46 9.09
CA GLU A 193 -9.12 -8.25 9.66
C GLU A 193 -9.07 -7.12 8.64
N LEU A 194 -8.61 -7.40 7.42
CA LEU A 194 -8.58 -6.43 6.33
C LEU A 194 -9.96 -5.83 6.03
N ARG A 195 -11.03 -6.64 6.09
CA ARG A 195 -12.41 -6.11 5.96
C ARG A 195 -12.84 -5.24 7.13
N LEU A 196 -12.38 -5.56 8.34
CA LEU A 196 -12.70 -4.78 9.53
C LEU A 196 -12.00 -3.42 9.49
N ILE A 197 -10.70 -3.40 9.20
CA ILE A 197 -9.88 -2.18 9.09
C ILE A 197 -10.44 -1.25 8.00
N CYS A 198 -10.73 -1.79 6.80
CA CYS A 198 -11.33 -1.00 5.73
C CYS A 198 -12.68 -0.40 6.14
N ARG A 199 -13.54 -1.18 6.80
CA ARG A 199 -14.85 -0.70 7.28
C ARG A 199 -14.71 0.41 8.31
N GLU A 200 -13.76 0.28 9.24
CA GLU A 200 -13.46 1.29 10.24
C GLU A 200 -13.02 2.61 9.60
N ALA A 201 -12.23 2.52 8.53
CA ALA A 201 -11.83 3.67 7.71
C ALA A 201 -12.94 4.21 6.78
N GLY A 202 -14.16 3.68 6.85
CA GLY A 202 -15.28 4.11 6.02
C GLY A 202 -15.25 3.61 4.58
N LEU A 203 -14.45 2.57 4.30
CA LEU A 203 -14.34 1.95 2.98
C LEU A 203 -15.22 0.70 2.87
N GLU A 204 -15.75 0.46 1.67
CA GLU A 204 -16.44 -0.78 1.32
C GLU A 204 -15.50 -1.68 0.53
N VAL A 205 -15.30 -2.92 1.00
CA VAL A 205 -14.44 -3.90 0.34
C VAL A 205 -15.20 -4.59 -0.79
N ALA A 206 -14.78 -4.35 -2.02
CA ALA A 206 -15.32 -5.00 -3.21
C ALA A 206 -14.78 -6.43 -3.36
N SER A 207 -13.46 -6.60 -3.22
CA SER A 207 -12.80 -7.90 -3.38
C SER A 207 -11.55 -7.99 -2.52
N ILE A 208 -11.16 -9.21 -2.18
CA ILE A 208 -9.82 -9.54 -1.68
C ILE A 208 -9.32 -10.71 -2.53
N PHE A 209 -8.17 -10.53 -3.15
CA PHE A 209 -7.52 -11.53 -3.97
C PHE A 209 -6.27 -12.08 -3.27
N SER A 210 -5.95 -13.35 -3.46
CA SER A 210 -4.61 -13.87 -3.20
C SER A 210 -3.71 -13.50 -4.35
N VAL A 211 -2.58 -12.88 -4.05
CA VAL A 211 -1.59 -12.46 -5.04
C VAL A 211 -0.17 -12.82 -4.59
N ASP A 212 0.71 -12.90 -5.55
CA ASP A 212 2.15 -12.92 -5.33
C ASP A 212 2.78 -11.81 -6.17
N PRO A 213 3.89 -11.18 -5.75
CA PRO A 213 4.54 -10.12 -6.50
C PRO A 213 4.80 -10.52 -7.95
N GLY A 214 4.35 -9.69 -8.89
CA GLY A 214 4.47 -9.93 -10.33
C GLY A 214 3.46 -10.92 -10.92
N VAL A 215 2.55 -11.48 -10.12
CA VAL A 215 1.52 -12.45 -10.57
C VAL A 215 0.16 -12.07 -9.99
N TYR A 216 -0.27 -10.83 -10.24
CA TYR A 216 -1.58 -10.37 -9.81
C TYR A 216 -2.67 -10.94 -10.70
N ARG A 217 -3.69 -11.52 -10.08
CA ARG A 217 -4.86 -12.12 -10.77
C ARG A 217 -6.05 -12.22 -9.83
N GLU A 218 -7.25 -12.37 -10.39
CA GLU A 218 -8.45 -12.66 -9.62
C GLU A 218 -8.40 -14.10 -9.08
N GLN A 219 -7.92 -14.23 -7.87
CA GLN A 219 -7.87 -15.49 -7.16
C GLN A 219 -8.47 -15.31 -5.76
N LYS A 220 -9.40 -16.19 -5.37
CA LYS A 220 -9.98 -16.17 -4.01
C LYS A 220 -8.87 -16.28 -2.95
N PRO A 221 -9.07 -15.65 -1.78
CA PRO A 221 -8.14 -15.77 -0.68
C PRO A 221 -7.77 -17.22 -0.36
N SER A 222 -6.47 -17.48 -0.29
CA SER A 222 -5.86 -18.78 -0.05
C SER A 222 -4.74 -18.64 0.97
N ILE A 223 -4.42 -19.72 1.67
CA ILE A 223 -3.26 -19.78 2.57
C ILE A 223 -1.93 -20.00 1.82
N GLU A 224 -2.00 -20.20 0.48
CA GLU A 224 -0.85 -20.59 -0.35
C GLU A 224 -0.15 -19.39 -1.04
N SER A 225 -0.74 -18.20 -1.02
CA SER A 225 -0.14 -16.99 -1.59
C SER A 225 0.41 -16.11 -0.49
N SER A 226 1.54 -15.45 -0.76
CA SER A 226 2.24 -14.63 0.23
C SER A 226 1.47 -13.38 0.64
N GLU A 227 0.63 -12.85 -0.25
CA GLU A 227 -0.06 -11.59 -0.04
C GLU A 227 -1.55 -11.67 -0.37
N PHE A 228 -2.31 -10.76 0.25
CA PHE A 228 -3.65 -10.39 -0.15
C PHE A 228 -3.66 -9.02 -0.79
N LEU A 229 -4.37 -8.86 -1.91
CA LEU A 229 -4.69 -7.58 -2.50
C LEU A 229 -6.14 -7.23 -2.19
N VAL A 230 -6.34 -6.20 -1.38
CA VAL A 230 -7.67 -5.65 -1.07
C VAL A 230 -8.02 -4.63 -2.13
N VAL A 231 -9.21 -4.74 -2.69
CA VAL A 231 -9.84 -3.72 -3.53
C VAL A 231 -11.05 -3.20 -2.79
N ALA A 232 -11.00 -1.92 -2.42
CA ALA A 232 -12.06 -1.24 -1.68
C ALA A 232 -12.42 0.08 -2.38
N PHE A 233 -13.53 0.69 -1.99
CA PHE A 233 -13.93 1.99 -2.52
C PHE A 233 -14.50 2.89 -1.44
N SER A 234 -14.34 4.20 -1.61
CA SER A 234 -15.01 5.20 -0.81
C SER A 234 -16.47 5.28 -1.24
N PRO A 235 -17.46 5.12 -0.33
CA PRO A 235 -18.85 5.21 -0.70
C PRO A 235 -19.16 6.55 -1.39
N SER A 236 -19.98 6.51 -2.44
CA SER A 236 -20.54 7.73 -3.02
C SER A 236 -21.43 8.38 -1.96
N VAL A 237 -21.26 9.66 -1.69
CA VAL A 237 -22.17 10.39 -0.80
C VAL A 237 -23.58 10.30 -1.42
N ASN A 238 -24.45 9.54 -0.77
CA ASN A 238 -25.84 9.45 -1.21
C ASN A 238 -26.48 10.83 -0.97
N PRO A 239 -26.95 11.57 -1.99
CA PRO A 239 -27.60 12.83 -1.74
C PRO A 239 -28.93 12.55 -1.04
N ALA A 240 -28.97 12.89 0.25
CA ALA A 240 -30.17 13.12 1.06
C ALA A 240 -31.08 11.91 1.35
N VAL A 241 -30.92 11.37 2.54
CA VAL A 241 -32.13 11.07 3.33
C VAL A 241 -32.68 12.44 3.78
N PRO A 242 -33.90 12.86 3.38
CA PRO A 242 -34.50 14.06 3.94
C PRO A 242 -34.65 13.84 5.45
N GLN A 243 -34.11 14.74 6.26
CA GLN A 243 -34.45 14.80 7.66
C GLN A 243 -35.96 14.93 7.73
N ALA A 244 -36.66 13.95 8.28
CA ALA A 244 -38.04 14.06 8.64
C ALA A 244 -38.16 15.26 9.58
N SER A 245 -38.75 16.36 9.10
CA SER A 245 -39.14 17.47 9.92
C SER A 245 -40.13 16.94 10.94
N GLU A 246 -39.75 16.91 12.20
CA GLU A 246 -40.69 16.79 13.30
C GLU A 246 -41.65 18.00 13.24
N ALA A 247 -42.80 17.77 12.61
CA ALA A 247 -43.94 18.63 12.83
C ALA A 247 -44.47 18.34 14.22
N ILE A 248 -44.07 19.16 15.17
CA ILE A 248 -44.77 19.32 16.45
C ILE A 248 -46.00 20.13 16.10
N ASP A 249 -47.14 19.49 16.03
CA ASP A 249 -48.44 20.15 16.09
C ASP A 249 -48.99 20.05 17.52
N THR A 250 -49.29 21.22 18.04
CA THR A 250 -49.91 21.56 19.31
C THR A 250 -51.26 20.88 19.60
#